data_6d6d17c5030b71fb91a53ce62692da4c
#
_entry.id   6d6d17c5030b71fb91a53ce62692da4c
#
_cell.length_a   1.000
_cell.length_b   1.000
_cell.length_c   1.000
_cell.angle_alpha   90.00
_cell.angle_beta   90.00
_cell.angle_gamma   90.00
#
_symmetry.space_group_name_H-M   'P 1'
#
loop_
_entity.id
_entity.type
_entity.pdbx_description
1 polymer ?
#
loop_
_entity_poly.entity_id
_entity_poly.type
_entity_poly.pdbx_seq_one_letter_code
_entity_poly.pdbx_strand_id
1 'polypeptide(L)'
;MKKTIAIISILLCAAVAFAGASFQIGFSILGVNAGTAVKVADNIKVGVNASFAKVAEENGFSWLYAQAFLGIDTIQSPSNDFDLRFGVTYLQTHGSETYNEGEPEVETKTYETYMKYAGVTFGIQYTHWFGASRSNGIFVGIDIPIGGYVSYVSYGSEIEHGPFVGPLTSMASLGVLVTSFRTGYTFQF
;
A
#
# COMPACT_ATOMS: atom_id res chain seq x y z
N MET A 1 11.28 12.29 -6.19
CA MET A 1 10.64 12.05 -7.50
C MET A 1 11.48 11.24 -8.48
N LYS A 2 12.73 11.63 -8.88
CA LYS A 2 13.52 10.88 -9.88
C LYS A 2 13.80 9.42 -9.49
N LYS A 3 14.11 9.14 -8.22
CA LYS A 3 14.38 7.76 -7.74
C LYS A 3 13.12 6.88 -7.74
N THR A 4 11.95 7.45 -7.42
CA THR A 4 10.66 6.74 -7.43
C THR A 4 10.24 6.36 -8.85
N ILE A 5 10.44 7.27 -9.81
CA ILE A 5 10.17 7.02 -11.24
C ILE A 5 11.09 5.91 -11.76
N ALA A 6 12.38 5.91 -11.39
CA ALA A 6 13.31 4.88 -11.79
C ALA A 6 12.92 3.48 -11.26
N ILE A 7 12.49 3.37 -10.00
CA ILE A 7 12.03 2.11 -9.41
C ILE A 7 10.77 1.61 -10.11
N ILE A 8 9.80 2.47 -10.37
CA ILE A 8 8.57 2.11 -11.10
C ILE A 8 8.91 1.66 -12.53
N SER A 9 9.84 2.34 -13.20
CA SER A 9 10.28 1.96 -14.56
C SER A 9 10.98 0.60 -14.58
N ILE A 10 11.83 0.29 -13.60
CA ILE A 10 12.51 -1.00 -13.49
C ILE A 10 11.50 -2.12 -13.23
N LEU A 11 10.51 -1.90 -12.34
CA LEU A 11 9.44 -2.85 -12.07
C LEU A 11 8.56 -3.09 -13.30
N LEU A 12 8.25 -2.06 -14.07
CA LEU A 12 7.53 -2.16 -15.34
C LEU A 12 8.33 -2.96 -16.39
N CYS A 13 9.61 -2.67 -16.55
CA CYS A 13 10.48 -3.40 -17.51
C CYS A 13 10.62 -4.88 -17.10
N ALA A 14 10.76 -5.16 -15.82
CA ALA A 14 10.81 -6.54 -15.32
C ALA A 14 9.48 -7.29 -15.57
N ALA A 15 8.33 -6.64 -15.36
CA ALA A 15 7.03 -7.23 -15.57
C ALA A 15 6.78 -7.61 -17.05
N VAL A 16 7.20 -6.78 -17.99
CA VAL A 16 7.02 -7.02 -19.43
C VAL A 16 7.90 -8.19 -19.93
N ALA A 17 9.00 -8.51 -19.24
CA ALA A 17 9.90 -9.58 -19.65
C ALA A 17 9.39 -11.01 -19.37
N PHE A 18 8.33 -11.18 -18.59
CA PHE A 18 7.81 -12.48 -18.18
C PHE A 18 6.41 -12.72 -18.73
N ALA A 19 6.23 -13.76 -19.53
CA ALA A 19 4.91 -14.26 -19.91
C ALA A 19 4.12 -14.62 -18.63
N GLY A 20 2.89 -14.10 -18.50
CA GLY A 20 2.07 -14.23 -17.29
C GLY A 20 2.28 -13.15 -16.24
N ALA A 21 2.98 -12.07 -16.58
CA ALA A 21 3.06 -10.88 -15.73
C ALA A 21 1.77 -10.06 -15.81
N SER A 22 1.38 -9.51 -14.67
CA SER A 22 0.29 -8.54 -14.60
C SER A 22 0.81 -7.23 -14.02
N PHE A 23 0.27 -6.13 -14.52
CA PHE A 23 0.51 -4.79 -14.02
C PHE A 23 -0.80 -4.17 -13.55
N GLN A 24 -0.78 -3.51 -12.42
CA GLN A 24 -1.94 -2.88 -11.79
C GLN A 24 -1.65 -1.39 -11.58
N ILE A 25 -2.61 -0.55 -11.90
CA ILE A 25 -2.58 0.88 -11.60
C ILE A 25 -3.97 1.32 -11.14
N GLY A 26 -4.01 2.16 -10.13
CA GLY A 26 -5.30 2.58 -9.60
C GLY A 26 -5.17 3.59 -8.47
N PHE A 27 -6.18 3.55 -7.61
CA PHE A 27 -6.31 4.44 -6.48
C PHE A 27 -6.37 3.62 -5.19
N SER A 28 -5.79 4.17 -4.16
CA SER A 28 -6.01 3.82 -2.76
C SER A 28 -6.79 4.96 -2.11
N ILE A 29 -7.20 4.79 -0.86
CA ILE A 29 -7.89 5.89 -0.17
C ILE A 29 -6.93 7.10 -0.13
N LEU A 30 -7.35 8.21 -0.73
CA LEU A 30 -6.64 9.48 -0.83
C LEU A 30 -5.31 9.45 -1.62
N GLY A 31 -5.04 8.40 -2.41
CA GLY A 31 -3.77 8.31 -3.12
C GLY A 31 -3.79 7.45 -4.37
N VAL A 32 -2.61 7.26 -4.96
CA VAL A 32 -2.40 6.42 -6.13
C VAL A 32 -1.77 5.09 -5.73
N ASN A 33 -2.08 4.05 -6.50
CA ASN A 33 -1.56 2.70 -6.30
C ASN A 33 -0.95 2.18 -7.61
N ALA A 34 0.15 1.45 -7.50
CA ALA A 34 0.73 0.68 -8.60
C ALA A 34 1.26 -0.65 -8.08
N GLY A 35 1.16 -1.69 -8.88
CA GLY A 35 1.65 -3.02 -8.53
C GLY A 35 1.95 -3.88 -9.73
N THR A 36 2.69 -4.94 -9.50
CA THR A 36 2.96 -5.99 -10.50
C THR A 36 2.99 -7.35 -9.82
N ALA A 37 2.58 -8.37 -10.55
CA ALA A 37 2.69 -9.76 -10.12
C ALA A 37 3.05 -10.66 -11.30
N VAL A 38 3.72 -11.76 -11.02
CA VAL A 38 4.10 -12.79 -11.98
C VAL A 38 3.55 -14.12 -11.48
N LYS A 39 2.91 -14.88 -12.37
CA LYS A 39 2.53 -16.27 -12.09
C LYS A 39 3.78 -17.13 -12.05
N VAL A 40 3.97 -17.82 -10.93
CA VAL A 40 5.07 -18.78 -10.73
C VAL A 40 4.58 -20.23 -10.78
N ALA A 41 3.28 -20.43 -10.65
CA ALA A 41 2.57 -21.69 -10.87
C ALA A 41 1.12 -21.37 -11.27
N ASP A 42 0.32 -22.37 -11.65
CA ASP A 42 -1.04 -22.19 -12.18
C ASP A 42 -1.95 -21.34 -11.28
N ASN A 43 -1.81 -21.50 -9.96
CA ASN A 43 -2.61 -20.80 -8.97
C ASN A 43 -1.77 -19.97 -7.98
N ILE A 44 -0.48 -19.80 -8.25
CA ILE A 44 0.44 -19.07 -7.35
C ILE A 44 1.08 -17.93 -8.12
N LYS A 45 1.07 -16.74 -7.52
CA LYS A 45 1.75 -15.56 -8.02
C LYS A 45 2.58 -14.90 -6.92
N VAL A 46 3.64 -14.24 -7.32
CA VAL A 46 4.42 -13.36 -6.46
C VAL A 46 4.37 -11.95 -7.04
N GLY A 47 4.34 -10.97 -6.17
CA GLY A 47 4.23 -9.60 -6.64
C GLY A 47 4.62 -8.57 -5.61
N VAL A 48 4.60 -7.33 -6.07
CA VAL A 48 4.78 -6.16 -5.24
C VAL A 48 3.70 -5.13 -5.56
N ASN A 49 3.29 -4.38 -4.56
CA ASN A 49 2.45 -3.22 -4.77
C ASN A 49 2.90 -2.06 -3.86
N ALA A 50 2.62 -0.84 -4.29
CA ALA A 50 2.90 0.35 -3.53
C ALA A 50 1.77 1.37 -3.72
N SER A 51 1.49 2.11 -2.68
CA SER A 51 0.55 3.23 -2.71
C SER A 51 1.18 4.44 -2.06
N PHE A 52 0.81 5.61 -2.54
CA PHE A 52 1.33 6.87 -2.05
C PHE A 52 0.24 7.93 -2.09
N ALA A 53 0.19 8.75 -1.03
CA ALA A 53 -0.57 9.98 -1.01
C ALA A 53 0.22 11.12 -0.35
N LYS A 54 -0.05 12.34 -0.79
CA LYS A 54 0.36 13.57 -0.13
C LYS A 54 -0.79 14.57 -0.23
N VAL A 55 -1.30 15.01 0.91
CA VAL A 55 -2.41 15.93 1.03
C VAL A 55 -1.91 17.19 1.73
N ALA A 56 -2.02 18.34 1.06
CA ALA A 56 -1.67 19.69 1.50
C ALA A 56 -0.19 19.92 1.92
N GLU A 57 0.24 21.17 1.95
CA GLU A 57 1.61 21.54 2.33
C GLU A 57 1.72 22.15 3.73
N GLU A 58 0.72 22.83 4.25
CA GLU A 58 0.80 23.55 5.54
C GLU A 58 0.21 22.79 6.75
N ASN A 59 -0.73 21.90 6.60
CA ASN A 59 -1.17 20.94 7.60
C ASN A 59 -1.24 19.59 6.91
N GLY A 60 -0.07 19.11 6.50
CA GLY A 60 0.06 18.07 5.51
C GLY A 60 0.00 16.67 6.09
N PHE A 61 -0.69 15.79 5.40
CA PHE A 61 -0.64 14.37 5.64
C PHE A 61 -0.06 13.67 4.41
N SER A 62 0.90 12.80 4.62
CA SER A 62 1.40 11.92 3.57
C SER A 62 1.57 10.49 4.08
N TRP A 63 1.48 9.54 3.17
CA TRP A 63 1.75 8.15 3.51
C TRP A 63 2.35 7.41 2.32
N LEU A 64 3.15 6.40 2.64
CA LEU A 64 3.73 5.44 1.73
C LEU A 64 3.41 4.04 2.25
N TYR A 65 2.74 3.25 1.45
CA TYR A 65 2.52 1.83 1.66
C TYR A 65 3.29 1.04 0.62
N ALA A 66 3.99 -0.01 1.02
CA ALA A 66 4.67 -0.94 0.13
C ALA A 66 4.50 -2.37 0.63
N GLN A 67 4.26 -3.31 -0.27
CA GLN A 67 4.08 -4.72 0.05
C GLN A 67 4.78 -5.59 -0.98
N ALA A 68 5.47 -6.64 -0.53
CA ALA A 68 5.79 -7.81 -1.33
C ALA A 68 4.90 -8.96 -0.89
N PHE A 69 4.29 -9.68 -1.83
CA PHE A 69 3.28 -10.69 -1.50
C PHE A 69 3.41 -11.98 -2.31
N LEU A 70 2.96 -13.07 -1.69
CA LEU A 70 2.57 -14.32 -2.32
C LEU A 70 1.06 -14.32 -2.46
N GLY A 71 0.54 -14.50 -3.67
CA GLY A 71 -0.89 -14.61 -3.96
C GLY A 71 -1.26 -16.05 -4.34
N ILE A 72 -2.41 -16.49 -3.86
CA ILE A 72 -3.00 -17.77 -4.21
C ILE A 72 -4.36 -17.50 -4.85
N ASP A 73 -4.48 -17.85 -6.13
CA ASP A 73 -5.74 -17.76 -6.87
C ASP A 73 -6.68 -18.87 -6.38
N THR A 74 -7.67 -18.54 -5.57
CA THR A 74 -8.59 -19.50 -4.96
C THR A 74 -9.83 -19.76 -5.82
N ILE A 75 -10.23 -18.77 -6.60
CA ILE A 75 -11.34 -18.87 -7.55
C ILE A 75 -10.84 -18.29 -8.87
N GLN A 76 -10.83 -19.12 -9.90
CA GLN A 76 -10.54 -18.71 -11.27
C GLN A 76 -11.74 -19.07 -12.16
N SER A 77 -12.27 -18.07 -12.83
CA SER A 77 -13.26 -18.27 -13.88
C SER A 77 -12.82 -17.49 -15.13
N PRO A 78 -13.46 -17.66 -16.28
CA PRO A 78 -13.10 -16.90 -17.48
C PRO A 78 -13.05 -15.38 -17.28
N SER A 79 -13.88 -14.87 -16.37
CA SER A 79 -14.01 -13.42 -16.15
C SER A 79 -13.61 -12.97 -14.75
N ASN A 80 -13.34 -13.86 -13.80
CA ASN A 80 -13.13 -13.46 -12.41
C ASN A 80 -12.02 -14.25 -11.75
N ASP A 81 -11.21 -13.55 -10.95
CA ASP A 81 -10.24 -14.15 -10.04
C ASP A 81 -10.49 -13.64 -8.63
N PHE A 82 -10.27 -14.51 -7.67
CA PHE A 82 -10.22 -14.15 -6.26
C PHE A 82 -8.91 -14.67 -5.66
N ASP A 83 -8.10 -13.74 -5.18
CA ASP A 83 -6.77 -14.00 -4.64
C ASP A 83 -6.77 -13.86 -3.13
N LEU A 84 -6.19 -14.83 -2.45
CA LEU A 84 -5.68 -14.66 -1.09
C LEU A 84 -4.21 -14.26 -1.17
N ARG A 85 -3.82 -13.26 -0.40
CA ARG A 85 -2.47 -12.70 -0.40
C ARG A 85 -1.84 -12.76 0.98
N PHE A 86 -0.59 -13.18 1.03
CA PHE A 86 0.24 -13.10 2.23
C PHE A 86 1.45 -12.24 1.90
N GLY A 87 1.65 -11.18 2.65
CA GLY A 87 2.66 -10.19 2.32
C GLY A 87 3.49 -9.71 3.49
N VAL A 88 4.70 -9.26 3.16
CA VAL A 88 5.49 -8.40 4.04
C VAL A 88 5.23 -6.96 3.62
N THR A 89 4.85 -6.15 4.59
CA THR A 89 4.33 -4.80 4.36
C THR A 89 5.11 -3.78 5.16
N TYR A 90 5.38 -2.65 4.53
CA TYR A 90 5.88 -1.43 5.14
C TYR A 90 4.87 -0.32 4.92
N LEU A 91 4.54 0.40 6.01
CA LEU A 91 3.75 1.62 5.97
C LEU A 91 4.51 2.72 6.70
N GLN A 92 4.57 3.89 6.12
CA GLN A 92 5.01 5.13 6.78
C GLN A 92 3.95 6.19 6.57
N THR A 93 3.52 6.82 7.65
CA THR A 93 2.70 8.03 7.60
C THR A 93 3.49 9.21 8.17
N HIS A 94 3.22 10.38 7.69
CA HIS A 94 3.75 11.63 8.18
C HIS A 94 2.63 12.65 8.22
N GLY A 95 2.44 13.26 9.37
CA GLY A 95 1.54 14.39 9.59
C GLY A 95 2.32 15.60 10.09
N SER A 96 1.96 16.79 9.62
CA SER A 96 2.49 18.05 10.14
C SER A 96 1.34 19.00 10.47
N GLU A 97 1.40 19.62 11.63
CA GLU A 97 0.45 20.64 12.08
C GLU A 97 1.21 21.88 12.51
N THR A 98 0.74 23.04 12.07
CA THR A 98 1.36 24.32 12.38
C THR A 98 0.40 25.16 13.21
N TYR A 99 0.85 25.58 14.38
CA TYR A 99 0.10 26.43 15.30
C TYR A 99 0.82 27.73 15.52
N ASN A 100 0.04 28.80 15.67
CA ASN A 100 0.54 30.09 16.14
C ASN A 100 0.34 30.16 17.64
N GLU A 101 1.43 30.17 18.40
CA GLU A 101 1.42 30.34 19.86
C GLU A 101 1.93 31.73 20.24
N GLY A 102 1.18 32.41 21.08
CA GLY A 102 1.62 33.63 21.80
C GLY A 102 1.03 34.95 21.32
N GLU A 103 0.75 35.82 22.26
CA GLU A 103 0.54 37.27 22.07
C GLU A 103 1.56 38.00 23.00
N PRO A 104 2.22 39.05 22.54
CA PRO A 104 2.08 39.82 21.29
C PRO A 104 2.99 39.40 20.14
N GLU A 105 3.91 38.45 20.34
CA GLU A 105 4.74 37.90 19.28
C GLU A 105 4.25 36.52 18.92
N VAL A 106 3.74 36.37 17.69
CA VAL A 106 3.24 35.10 17.15
C VAL A 106 4.43 34.19 16.82
N GLU A 107 4.69 33.21 17.67
CA GLU A 107 5.64 32.14 17.38
C GLU A 107 4.95 31.03 16.63
N THR A 108 5.37 30.75 15.39
CA THR A 108 4.86 29.65 14.59
C THR A 108 5.62 28.38 14.94
N LYS A 109 4.92 27.40 15.52
CA LYS A 109 5.49 26.08 15.83
C LYS A 109 4.90 25.02 14.90
N THR A 110 5.77 24.24 14.29
CA THR A 110 5.38 23.08 13.48
C THR A 110 5.64 21.80 14.26
N TYR A 111 4.61 21.01 14.42
CA TYR A 111 4.67 19.71 15.08
C TYR A 111 4.57 18.59 14.03
N GLU A 112 5.48 17.64 14.12
CA GLU A 112 5.56 16.52 13.21
C GLU A 112 5.21 15.21 13.91
N THR A 113 4.39 14.41 13.24
CA THR A 113 3.97 13.09 13.71
C THR A 113 4.34 12.06 12.65
N TYR A 114 5.01 11.01 13.05
CA TYR A 114 5.38 9.88 12.20
C TYR A 114 4.84 8.59 12.79
N MET A 115 4.27 7.74 11.93
CA MET A 115 4.01 6.35 12.26
C MET A 115 4.68 5.47 11.20
N LYS A 116 5.36 4.43 11.65
CA LYS A 116 5.94 3.40 10.78
C LYS A 116 5.44 2.04 11.23
N TYR A 117 5.06 1.22 10.28
CA TYR A 117 4.72 -0.17 10.48
C TYR A 117 5.57 -1.02 9.54
N ALA A 118 6.12 -2.11 10.05
CA ALA A 118 6.76 -3.14 9.27
C ALA A 118 6.29 -4.51 9.78
N GLY A 119 5.66 -5.29 8.92
CA GLY A 119 5.06 -6.54 9.40
C GLY A 119 4.46 -7.40 8.32
N VAL A 120 3.67 -8.36 8.74
CA VAL A 120 3.00 -9.34 7.89
C VAL A 120 1.53 -8.98 7.73
N THR A 121 1.04 -9.09 6.51
CA THR A 121 -0.35 -8.84 6.17
C THR A 121 -0.97 -10.05 5.50
N PHE A 122 -2.27 -10.24 5.75
CA PHE A 122 -3.15 -11.09 4.98
C PHE A 122 -4.06 -10.22 4.14
N GLY A 123 -4.17 -10.49 2.85
CA GLY A 123 -4.97 -9.68 1.95
C GLY A 123 -5.91 -10.51 1.10
N ILE A 124 -6.89 -9.84 0.58
CA ILE A 124 -7.79 -10.37 -0.45
C ILE A 124 -7.81 -9.42 -1.63
N GLN A 125 -7.91 -9.98 -2.84
CA GLN A 125 -8.13 -9.20 -4.04
C GLN A 125 -9.11 -9.92 -4.96
N TYR A 126 -10.10 -9.18 -5.43
CA TYR A 126 -10.98 -9.59 -6.51
C TYR A 126 -10.57 -8.88 -7.78
N THR A 127 -10.57 -9.61 -8.91
CA THR A 127 -10.29 -9.06 -10.24
C THR A 127 -11.38 -9.52 -11.21
N HIS A 128 -11.98 -8.58 -11.90
CA HIS A 128 -12.90 -8.84 -13.01
C HIS A 128 -12.21 -8.55 -14.33
N TRP A 129 -12.11 -9.58 -15.19
CA TRP A 129 -11.45 -9.51 -16.48
C TRP A 129 -12.45 -9.18 -17.60
N PHE A 130 -12.05 -8.32 -18.51
CA PHE A 130 -12.83 -7.99 -19.68
C PHE A 130 -12.45 -8.89 -20.87
N GLY A 131 -13.44 -9.62 -21.36
CA GLY A 131 -13.28 -10.52 -22.51
C GLY A 131 -12.51 -11.80 -22.22
N ALA A 132 -12.54 -12.70 -23.18
CA ALA A 132 -11.98 -14.04 -23.05
C ALA A 132 -10.44 -14.07 -22.98
N SER A 133 -9.77 -13.06 -23.51
CA SER A 133 -8.30 -12.98 -23.49
C SER A 133 -7.71 -12.65 -22.11
N ARG A 134 -8.53 -12.13 -21.20
CA ARG A 134 -8.12 -11.71 -19.85
C ARG A 134 -6.92 -10.72 -19.86
N SER A 135 -6.76 -9.96 -20.95
CA SER A 135 -5.64 -9.03 -21.11
C SER A 135 -5.78 -7.75 -20.29
N ASN A 136 -7.01 -7.42 -19.89
CA ASN A 136 -7.29 -6.25 -19.05
C ASN A 136 -8.51 -6.47 -18.18
N GLY A 137 -8.58 -5.76 -17.05
CA GLY A 137 -9.67 -5.89 -16.09
C GLY A 137 -9.66 -4.79 -15.04
N ILE A 138 -10.57 -4.89 -14.11
CA ILE A 138 -10.62 -4.06 -12.91
C ILE A 138 -10.38 -4.91 -11.68
N PHE A 139 -9.80 -4.31 -10.64
CA PHE A 139 -9.57 -5.00 -9.38
C PHE A 139 -10.00 -4.15 -8.17
N VAL A 140 -10.29 -4.84 -7.09
CA VAL A 140 -10.43 -4.28 -5.76
C VAL A 140 -9.72 -5.19 -4.76
N GLY A 141 -8.99 -4.62 -3.82
CA GLY A 141 -8.23 -5.38 -2.83
C GLY A 141 -8.02 -4.61 -1.54
N ILE A 142 -7.74 -5.37 -0.48
CA ILE A 142 -7.44 -4.86 0.85
C ILE A 142 -6.49 -5.82 1.57
N ASP A 143 -5.62 -5.28 2.41
CA ASP A 143 -4.72 -6.07 3.25
C ASP A 143 -4.96 -5.77 4.73
N ILE A 144 -4.96 -6.81 5.54
CA ILE A 144 -5.18 -6.76 6.99
C ILE A 144 -3.86 -7.10 7.67
N PRO A 145 -3.32 -6.27 8.56
CA PRO A 145 -2.13 -6.58 9.31
C PRO A 145 -2.42 -7.71 10.31
N ILE A 146 -1.55 -8.72 10.33
CA ILE A 146 -1.66 -9.88 11.24
C ILE A 146 -0.54 -9.92 12.28
N GLY A 147 0.50 -9.12 12.11
CA GLY A 147 1.58 -8.95 13.08
C GLY A 147 2.70 -8.09 12.53
N GLY A 148 3.51 -7.51 13.40
CA GLY A 148 4.62 -6.67 12.98
C GLY A 148 5.13 -5.74 14.08
N TYR A 149 5.94 -4.78 13.67
CA TYR A 149 6.48 -3.72 14.50
C TYR A 149 5.86 -2.38 14.14
N VAL A 150 5.50 -1.61 15.18
CA VAL A 150 5.02 -0.23 15.07
C VAL A 150 5.99 0.70 15.80
N SER A 151 6.32 1.81 15.17
CA SER A 151 7.01 2.94 15.78
C SER A 151 6.16 4.18 15.57
N TYR A 152 5.95 4.92 16.62
CA TYR A 152 5.19 6.16 16.61
C TYR A 152 6.02 7.27 17.27
N VAL A 153 6.14 8.41 16.59
CA VAL A 153 6.83 9.61 17.06
C VAL A 153 5.85 10.77 16.97
N SER A 154 5.64 11.47 18.07
CA SER A 154 4.81 12.67 18.09
C SER A 154 5.56 13.79 18.81
N TYR A 155 5.52 14.98 18.24
CA TYR A 155 6.15 16.19 18.81
C TYR A 155 7.64 16.03 19.14
N GLY A 156 8.36 15.23 18.34
CA GLY A 156 9.79 14.96 18.55
C GLY A 156 10.12 13.99 19.68
N SER A 157 9.13 13.46 20.37
CA SER A 157 9.29 12.43 21.39
C SER A 157 8.84 11.08 20.84
N GLU A 158 9.71 10.08 20.95
CA GLU A 158 9.36 8.71 20.60
C GLU A 158 8.46 8.13 21.69
N ILE A 159 7.21 7.78 21.33
CA ILE A 159 6.18 7.42 22.31
C ILE A 159 5.98 5.90 22.39
N GLU A 160 6.18 5.17 21.31
CA GLU A 160 5.94 3.74 21.29
C GLU A 160 6.85 2.99 20.30
N HIS A 161 7.55 1.98 20.85
CA HIS A 161 8.14 0.90 20.09
C HIS A 161 7.61 -0.41 20.65
N GLY A 162 7.03 -1.26 19.82
CA GLY A 162 6.59 -2.54 20.31
C GLY A 162 6.17 -3.52 19.21
N PRO A 163 6.21 -4.82 19.54
CA PRO A 163 5.60 -5.82 18.69
C PRO A 163 4.10 -5.62 18.68
N PHE A 164 3.56 -5.48 17.48
CA PHE A 164 2.13 -5.47 17.25
C PHE A 164 1.64 -6.90 16.96
N VAL A 165 0.75 -7.39 17.78
CA VAL A 165 0.14 -8.71 17.62
C VAL A 165 -1.38 -8.54 17.64
N GLY A 166 -2.00 -8.70 16.50
CA GLY A 166 -3.45 -8.75 16.39
C GLY A 166 -4.06 -7.80 15.35
N PRO A 167 -5.11 -8.25 14.67
CA PRO A 167 -5.84 -7.43 13.73
C PRO A 167 -6.71 -6.40 14.45
N LEU A 168 -6.74 -5.18 13.96
CA LEU A 168 -7.71 -4.13 14.28
C LEU A 168 -7.69 -3.55 15.71
N THR A 169 -6.66 -3.79 16.51
CA THR A 169 -6.62 -3.32 17.91
C THR A 169 -5.84 -2.03 18.13
N SER A 170 -5.19 -1.48 17.11
CA SER A 170 -4.40 -0.26 17.23
C SER A 170 -4.62 0.72 16.06
N MET A 171 -4.20 1.97 16.27
CA MET A 171 -4.18 3.00 15.22
C MET A 171 -3.35 2.58 13.99
N ALA A 172 -2.29 1.80 14.22
CA ALA A 172 -1.47 1.26 13.14
C ALA A 172 -2.22 0.26 12.26
N SER A 173 -3.06 -0.60 12.85
CA SER A 173 -3.90 -1.54 12.10
C SER A 173 -4.90 -0.81 11.23
N LEU A 174 -5.53 0.21 11.76
CA LEU A 174 -6.45 1.05 11.00
C LEU A 174 -5.70 1.77 9.86
N GLY A 175 -4.50 2.28 10.13
CA GLY A 175 -3.62 2.90 9.14
C GLY A 175 -3.31 1.94 7.99
N VAL A 176 -2.88 0.71 8.28
CA VAL A 176 -2.61 -0.31 7.24
C VAL A 176 -3.88 -0.65 6.47
N LEU A 177 -5.00 -0.88 7.15
CA LEU A 177 -6.28 -1.21 6.50
C LEU A 177 -6.70 -0.13 5.51
N VAL A 178 -6.68 1.14 5.94
CA VAL A 178 -7.10 2.29 5.12
C VAL A 178 -6.14 2.51 3.94
N THR A 179 -4.83 2.44 4.17
CA THR A 179 -3.84 2.71 3.13
C THR A 179 -3.66 1.55 2.14
N SER A 180 -4.01 0.33 2.54
CA SER A 180 -3.93 -0.86 1.68
C SER A 180 -5.15 -1.06 0.79
N PHE A 181 -6.28 -0.41 1.09
CA PHE A 181 -7.44 -0.46 0.19
C PHE A 181 -7.06 0.11 -1.17
N ARG A 182 -7.28 -0.68 -2.20
CA ARG A 182 -6.93 -0.33 -3.58
C ARG A 182 -7.96 -0.80 -4.58
N THR A 183 -8.15 -0.01 -5.60
CA THR A 183 -9.00 -0.34 -6.77
C THR A 183 -8.40 0.29 -8.02
N GLY A 184 -8.63 -0.31 -9.17
CA GLY A 184 -8.10 0.23 -10.42
C GLY A 184 -8.16 -0.77 -11.57
N TYR A 185 -7.26 -0.55 -12.52
CA TYR A 185 -7.10 -1.37 -13.70
C TYR A 185 -5.92 -2.33 -13.56
N THR A 186 -6.08 -3.52 -14.13
CA THR A 186 -5.04 -4.53 -14.27
C THR A 186 -4.87 -4.91 -15.72
N PHE A 187 -3.63 -5.14 -16.13
CA PHE A 187 -3.23 -5.58 -17.46
C PHE A 187 -2.42 -6.87 -17.31
N GLN A 188 -2.69 -7.87 -18.17
CA GLN A 188 -1.95 -9.12 -18.19
C GLN A 188 -1.28 -9.28 -19.56
N PHE A 189 -0.02 -9.69 -19.56
CA PHE A 189 0.84 -9.87 -20.72
C PHE A 189 1.19 -11.35 -20.95
#